data_877f8ad84b59b7d5068d76e21418fc1b
#
_entry.id   877f8ad84b59b7d5068d76e21418fc1b
#
_cell.length_a   1.000
_cell.length_b   1.000
_cell.length_c   1.000
_cell.angle_alpha   90.00
_cell.angle_beta   90.00
_cell.angle_gamma   90.00
#
_symmetry.space_group_name_H-M   'P 1'
#
loop_
_entity.id
_entity.type
_entity.pdbx_description
1 polymer ?
#
loop_
_entity_poly.entity_id
_entity_poly.type
_entity_poly.pdbx_seq_one_letter_code
_entity_poly.pdbx_strand_id
1 'polypeptide(L)' 'MTHHLKIQPEYFEAVRSGAKRFEVRRDDRVPCYAVGDTLILEEIRDDGIYTGRDVAVFVDYIYRGAIGLKDGYCIMGIHP' A
#
# COMPACT_ATOMS: atom_id res chain seq x y z
N MET A 1 10.29 4.88 -8.04
CA MET A 1 10.32 5.53 -6.71
C MET A 1 9.92 4.52 -5.67
N THR A 2 10.53 4.57 -4.51
CA THR A 2 10.19 3.70 -3.38
C THR A 2 9.44 4.50 -2.33
N HIS A 3 8.31 3.97 -1.88
CA HIS A 3 7.51 4.57 -0.83
C HIS A 3 7.48 3.65 0.38
N HIS A 4 7.65 4.22 1.58
CA HIS A 4 7.54 3.49 2.84
C HIS A 4 6.18 3.79 3.44
N LEU A 5 5.38 2.75 3.68
CA LEU A 5 4.01 2.89 4.15
C LEU A 5 3.78 2.01 5.38
N LYS A 6 3.01 2.52 6.32
CA LYS A 6 2.57 1.75 7.49
C LYS A 6 1.43 0.83 7.09
N ILE A 7 1.41 -0.39 7.64
CA ILE A 7 0.34 -1.34 7.40
C ILE A 7 0.00 -2.07 8.70
N GLN A 8 -1.29 -2.26 8.95
CA GLN A 8 -1.75 -3.00 10.12
C GLN A 8 -1.46 -4.49 9.98
N PRO A 9 -1.27 -5.24 11.11
CA PRO A 9 -0.90 -6.65 11.06
C PRO A 9 -1.83 -7.52 10.23
N GLU A 10 -3.14 -7.29 10.33
CA GLU A 10 -4.15 -8.03 9.57
C GLU A 10 -3.91 -7.90 8.07
N TYR A 11 -3.70 -6.68 7.61
CA TYR A 11 -3.47 -6.42 6.19
C TYR A 11 -2.07 -6.83 5.75
N PHE A 12 -1.10 -6.73 6.64
CA PHE A 12 0.26 -7.22 6.39
C PHE A 12 0.23 -8.71 6.03
N GLU A 13 -0.45 -9.52 6.84
CA GLU A 13 -0.57 -10.96 6.59
C GLU A 13 -1.31 -11.24 5.28
N ALA A 14 -2.36 -10.48 4.98
CA ALA A 14 -3.12 -10.65 3.74
C ALA A 14 -2.26 -10.33 2.50
N VAL A 15 -1.42 -9.31 2.58
CA VAL A 15 -0.49 -8.98 1.49
C VAL A 15 0.59 -10.05 1.38
N ARG A 16 1.20 -10.42 2.50
CA ARG A 16 2.29 -11.40 2.54
C ARG A 16 1.86 -12.76 1.98
N SER A 17 0.65 -13.18 2.30
CA SER A 17 0.11 -14.47 1.81
C SER A 17 -0.36 -14.43 0.36
N GLY A 18 -0.46 -13.25 -0.25
CA GLY A 18 -0.97 -13.08 -1.59
C GLY A 18 -2.49 -12.96 -1.69
N ALA A 19 -3.19 -12.99 -0.56
CA ALA A 19 -4.66 -12.86 -0.55
C ALA A 19 -5.11 -11.45 -0.91
N LYS A 20 -4.35 -10.43 -0.50
CA LYS A 20 -4.64 -9.03 -0.79
C LYS A 20 -3.65 -8.52 -1.83
N ARG A 21 -4.14 -8.20 -3.01
CA ARG A 21 -3.31 -7.76 -4.16
C ARG A 21 -3.59 -6.32 -4.54
N PHE A 22 -3.95 -5.50 -3.58
CA PHE A 22 -4.22 -4.09 -3.82
C PHE A 22 -3.94 -3.29 -2.54
N GLU A 23 -3.72 -1.99 -2.72
CA GLU A 23 -3.63 -1.02 -1.63
C GLU A 23 -4.54 0.16 -1.94
N VAL A 24 -5.29 0.60 -0.94
CA VAL A 24 -6.08 1.82 -1.02
C VAL A 24 -5.39 2.85 -0.16
N ARG A 25 -4.94 3.95 -0.78
CA ARG A 25 -4.13 4.96 -0.09
C ARG A 25 -4.59 6.36 -0.47
N ARG A 26 -4.35 7.30 0.44
CA ARG A 26 -4.50 8.71 0.11
C ARG A 26 -3.45 9.08 -0.94
N ASP A 27 -3.89 9.74 -2.00
CA ASP A 27 -3.04 10.09 -3.15
C ASP A 27 -2.50 11.51 -2.96
N ASP A 28 -1.72 11.70 -1.88
CA ASP A 28 -1.25 13.01 -1.44
C ASP A 28 0.29 13.13 -1.39
N ARG A 29 0.98 12.16 -1.97
CA ARG A 29 2.45 12.17 -1.98
C ARG A 29 3.00 13.00 -3.13
N VAL A 30 4.18 13.58 -2.89
CA VAL A 30 4.96 14.30 -3.91
C VAL A 30 6.38 13.73 -3.90
N PRO A 31 6.80 13.04 -4.97
CA PRO A 31 6.01 12.69 -6.16
C PRO A 31 4.90 11.69 -5.83
N CYS A 32 3.83 11.72 -6.63
CA CYS A 32 2.69 10.84 -6.44
C CYS A 32 3.06 9.38 -6.77
N TYR A 33 2.18 8.45 -6.37
CA TYR A 33 2.35 7.04 -6.74
C TYR A 33 2.31 6.87 -8.25
N ALA A 34 3.15 5.98 -8.76
CA ALA A 34 3.23 5.67 -10.19
C ALA A 34 3.40 4.18 -10.40
N VAL A 35 2.89 3.68 -11.53
CA VAL A 35 3.12 2.29 -11.95
C VAL A 35 4.62 2.04 -12.04
N GLY A 36 5.07 0.91 -11.49
CA GLY A 36 6.49 0.57 -11.39
C GLY A 36 7.14 0.97 -10.08
N ASP A 37 6.44 1.75 -9.25
CA ASP A 37 6.95 2.09 -7.92
C ASP A 37 7.01 0.86 -7.02
N THR A 38 7.92 0.91 -6.05
CA THR A 38 8.03 -0.08 -4.99
C THR A 38 7.36 0.47 -3.73
N LEU A 39 6.53 -0.35 -3.09
CA LEU A 39 5.98 -0.04 -1.79
C LEU A 39 6.64 -0.96 -0.76
N ILE A 40 7.26 -0.35 0.25
CA ILE A 40 7.75 -1.08 1.42
C ILE A 40 6.68 -0.94 2.51
N LEU A 41 5.93 -2.02 2.74
CA LEU A 41 4.84 -2.02 3.70
C LEU A 41 5.39 -2.47 5.05
N GLU A 42 5.45 -1.53 5.97
CA GLU A 42 6.07 -1.73 7.29
C GLU A 42 4.98 -2.00 8.31
N GLU A 43 5.00 -3.20 8.88
CA GLU A 43 3.97 -3.60 9.84
C GLU A 43 4.05 -2.75 11.11
N ILE A 44 2.90 -2.23 11.52
CA ILE A 44 2.78 -1.42 12.72
C ILE A 44 1.65 -2.00 13.59
N ARG A 45 1.91 -2.11 14.90
CA ARG A 45 0.91 -2.59 15.86
C ARG A 45 -0.11 -1.51 16.17
N ASP A 46 -1.23 -1.90 16.76
CA ASP A 46 -2.30 -0.97 17.14
C ASP A 46 -1.82 0.13 18.09
N ASP A 47 -0.78 -0.16 18.88
CA ASP A 47 -0.19 0.83 19.80
C ASP A 47 0.81 1.76 19.11
N GLY A 48 0.98 1.64 17.79
CA GLY A 48 1.86 2.50 17.00
C GLY A 48 3.32 2.05 16.97
N ILE A 49 3.62 0.86 17.49
CA ILE A 49 4.99 0.32 17.51
C ILE A 49 5.24 -0.53 16.27
N TYR A 50 6.32 -0.26 15.55
CA TYR A 50 6.74 -1.10 14.43
C TYR A 50 7.21 -2.46 14.93
N THR A 51 6.82 -3.53 14.22
CA THR A 51 7.19 -4.90 14.61
C THR A 51 8.57 -5.30 14.10
N GLY A 52 9.13 -4.55 13.15
CA GLY A 52 10.36 -4.92 12.46
C GLY A 52 10.13 -5.75 11.22
N ARG A 53 8.89 -6.13 10.92
CA ARG A 53 8.55 -6.88 9.70
C ARG A 53 8.11 -5.91 8.61
N ASP A 54 8.52 -6.20 7.38
CA ASP A 54 8.06 -5.46 6.21
C ASP A 54 7.94 -6.40 5.01
N VAL A 55 7.28 -5.92 3.99
CA VAL A 55 7.17 -6.63 2.71
C VAL A 55 7.26 -5.62 1.59
N ALA A 56 8.04 -5.96 0.56
CA ALA A 56 8.17 -5.15 -0.64
C ALA A 56 7.21 -5.66 -1.70
N VAL A 57 6.42 -4.76 -2.26
CA VAL A 57 5.54 -5.05 -3.39
C VAL A 57 5.72 -3.98 -4.45
N PHE A 58 5.32 -4.30 -5.67
CA PHE A 58 5.45 -3.41 -6.82
C PHE A 58 4.09 -3.02 -7.34
N VAL A 59 3.94 -1.75 -7.73
CA VAL A 59 2.69 -1.20 -8.24
C VAL A 59 2.58 -1.55 -9.73
N ASP A 60 1.54 -2.29 -10.11
CA ASP A 60 1.31 -2.67 -11.49
C ASP A 60 0.14 -1.92 -12.15
N TYR A 61 -0.73 -1.31 -11.35
CA TYR A 61 -1.84 -0.52 -11.87
C TYR A 61 -2.29 0.49 -10.82
N ILE A 62 -2.77 1.65 -11.27
CA ILE A 62 -3.34 2.66 -10.36
C ILE A 62 -4.69 3.10 -10.90
N TYR A 63 -5.71 3.07 -10.03
CA TYR A 63 -7.04 3.53 -10.34
C TYR A 63 -7.35 4.77 -9.48
N ARG A 64 -7.57 5.88 -10.16
CA ARG A 64 -7.97 7.15 -9.55
C ARG A 64 -9.39 7.49 -9.98
N GLY A 65 -10.15 8.15 -9.10
CA GLY A 65 -11.51 8.56 -9.44
C GLY A 65 -12.51 7.44 -9.57
N ALA A 66 -12.26 6.28 -8.93
CA ALA A 66 -13.18 5.15 -8.95
C ALA A 66 -14.50 5.51 -8.29
N ILE A 67 -15.61 5.04 -8.87
CA ILE A 67 -16.94 5.21 -8.27
C ILE A 67 -16.95 4.50 -6.91
N GLY A 68 -17.40 5.20 -5.87
CA GLY A 68 -17.43 4.69 -4.52
C GLY A 68 -16.13 4.89 -3.73
N LEU A 69 -15.08 5.33 -4.40
CA LEU A 69 -13.81 5.65 -3.74
C LEU A 69 -13.85 7.10 -3.30
N LYS A 70 -13.43 7.36 -2.05
CA LYS A 70 -13.39 8.73 -1.52
C LYS A 70 -12.43 9.59 -2.35
N ASP A 71 -12.80 10.84 -2.57
CA ASP A 71 -11.95 11.81 -3.27
C ASP A 71 -10.58 11.91 -2.60
N GLY A 72 -9.54 12.01 -3.43
CA GLY A 72 -8.16 12.10 -2.95
C GLY A 72 -7.53 10.76 -2.60
N TYR A 73 -8.22 9.65 -2.89
CA TYR A 73 -7.68 8.30 -2.69
C TYR A 73 -7.41 7.63 -4.03
N CYS A 74 -6.55 6.64 -4.02
CA CYS A 74 -6.29 5.77 -5.17
C CYS A 74 -6.28 4.31 -4.74
N ILE A 75 -6.54 3.44 -5.71
CA ILE A 75 -6.39 2.00 -5.56
C ILE A 75 -5.19 1.58 -6.41
N MET A 76 -4.24 0.89 -5.80
CA MET A 76 -3.07 0.38 -6.50
C MET A 76 -3.12 -1.14 -6.54
N GLY A 77 -3.03 -1.72 -7.75
CA GLY A 77 -2.76 -3.13 -7.90
C GLY A 77 -1.30 -3.40 -7.55
N ILE A 78 -1.05 -4.45 -6.79
CA ILE A 78 0.30 -4.77 -6.31
C ILE A 78 0.63 -6.24 -6.55
N HIS A 79 1.93 -6.52 -6.69
CA HIS A 79 2.46 -7.88 -6.78
C HIS A 79 3.81 -7.96 -6.07
N PRO A 80 4.23 -9.17 -5.64
CA PRO A 80 5.55 -9.35 -5.03
C PRO A 80 6.70 -9.16 -5.99
#